data_cc61a084f6a757fc518c0c1164f5bc22
#
_entry.id   cc61a084f6a757fc518c0c1164f5bc22
#
_cell.length_a   1.000
_cell.length_b   1.000
_cell.length_c   1.000
_cell.angle_alpha   90.00
_cell.angle_beta   90.00
_cell.angle_gamma   90.00
#
_symmetry.space_group_name_H-M   'P 1'
#
loop_
_entity.id
_entity.type
_entity.pdbx_description
1 polymer ?
#
loop_
_entity_poly.entity_id
_entity_poly.type
_entity_poly.pdbx_seq_one_letter_code
_entity_poly.pdbx_strand_id
1 'polypeptide(L)' 'MPHVIVKMHPGRSEQQKAQLAEAITQQVMAIARVGADAVSVAIQEVNAKDWPEQVYRPDNLGHSDQLYKKPGYNPLA' A
#
# COMPACT_ATOMS: atom_id res chain seq x y z
N MET A 1 -10.63 -12.29 -5.70
CA MET A 1 -10.99 -10.89 -5.46
C MET A 1 -9.89 -10.21 -4.68
N PRO A 2 -8.76 -9.73 -5.32
CA PRO A 2 -7.72 -9.01 -4.58
C PRO A 2 -8.17 -7.60 -4.19
N HIS A 3 -7.83 -7.19 -2.96
CA HIS A 3 -8.01 -5.83 -2.47
C HIS A 3 -6.66 -5.32 -2.00
N VAL A 4 -6.21 -4.20 -2.55
CA VAL A 4 -4.91 -3.60 -2.23
C VAL A 4 -5.12 -2.30 -1.50
N ILE A 5 -4.42 -2.13 -0.40
CA ILE A 5 -4.41 -0.87 0.35
C ILE A 5 -2.99 -0.33 0.31
N VAL A 6 -2.84 0.89 -0.21
CA VAL A 6 -1.58 1.62 -0.19
C VAL A 6 -1.68 2.66 0.90
N LYS A 7 -0.79 2.61 1.88
CA LYS A 7 -0.65 3.66 2.89
C LYS A 7 0.60 4.45 2.58
N MET A 8 0.49 5.75 2.51
CA MET A 8 1.62 6.61 2.13
C MET A 8 1.46 7.99 2.77
N HIS A 9 2.57 8.73 2.83
CA HIS A 9 2.51 10.11 3.31
C HIS A 9 1.72 10.97 2.33
N PRO A 10 1.03 12.02 2.80
CA PRO A 10 0.37 12.95 1.91
C PRO A 10 1.38 13.73 1.08
N GLY A 11 0.91 14.35 -0.01
CA GLY A 11 1.74 15.21 -0.86
C GLY A 11 1.73 14.82 -2.33
N ARG A 12 1.22 13.64 -2.68
CA ARG A 12 1.07 13.28 -4.08
C ARG A 12 -0.22 13.86 -4.64
N SER A 13 -0.20 14.23 -5.93
CA SER A 13 -1.37 14.76 -6.60
C SER A 13 -2.42 13.66 -6.79
N GLU A 14 -3.66 14.06 -7.04
CA GLU A 14 -4.73 13.12 -7.38
C GLU A 14 -4.37 12.34 -8.64
N GLN A 15 -3.73 12.99 -9.61
CA GLN A 15 -3.30 12.31 -10.83
C GLN A 15 -2.26 11.22 -10.54
N GLN A 16 -1.28 11.50 -9.68
CA GLN A 16 -0.28 10.50 -9.29
C GLN A 16 -0.93 9.31 -8.59
N LYS A 17 -1.88 9.57 -7.69
CA LYS A 17 -2.58 8.50 -6.98
C LYS A 17 -3.43 7.66 -7.93
N ALA A 18 -4.11 8.30 -8.89
CA ALA A 18 -4.88 7.58 -9.90
C ALA A 18 -3.98 6.72 -10.79
N GLN A 19 -2.83 7.23 -11.20
CA GLN A 19 -1.86 6.47 -11.99
C GLN A 19 -1.31 5.27 -11.20
N LEU A 20 -1.03 5.46 -9.92
CA LEU A 20 -0.55 4.38 -9.06
C LEU A 20 -1.60 3.27 -8.94
N ALA A 21 -2.85 3.65 -8.69
CA ALA A 21 -3.94 2.69 -8.57
C ALA A 21 -4.14 1.91 -9.88
N GLU A 22 -4.05 2.59 -11.03
CA GLU A 22 -4.17 1.93 -12.34
C GLU A 22 -3.02 0.96 -12.58
N ALA A 23 -1.79 1.36 -12.28
CA ALA A 23 -0.63 0.49 -12.44
C ALA A 23 -0.72 -0.75 -11.56
N ILE A 24 -1.15 -0.58 -10.31
CA ILE A 24 -1.33 -1.70 -9.38
C ILE A 24 -2.40 -2.65 -9.92
N THR A 25 -3.53 -2.11 -10.40
CA THR A 25 -4.61 -2.91 -10.97
C THR A 25 -4.10 -3.77 -12.13
N GLN A 26 -3.34 -3.18 -13.05
CA GLN A 26 -2.81 -3.88 -14.21
C GLN A 26 -1.86 -5.02 -13.80
N GLN A 27 -0.99 -4.77 -12.83
CA GLN A 27 -0.06 -5.80 -12.37
C GLN A 27 -0.76 -6.94 -11.64
N VAL A 28 -1.75 -6.63 -10.81
CA VAL A 28 -2.54 -7.66 -10.13
C VAL A 28 -3.26 -8.52 -11.15
N MET A 29 -3.88 -7.91 -12.15
CA MET A 29 -4.57 -8.65 -13.21
C MET A 29 -3.62 -9.59 -13.94
N ALA A 30 -2.45 -9.10 -14.30
CA ALA A 30 -1.50 -9.87 -15.09
C ALA A 30 -0.89 -11.04 -14.30
N ILE A 31 -0.56 -10.81 -13.04
CA ILE A 31 0.18 -11.79 -12.24
C ILE A 31 -0.76 -12.74 -11.51
N ALA A 32 -1.83 -12.22 -10.92
CA ALA A 32 -2.81 -13.05 -10.22
C ALA A 32 -3.85 -13.67 -11.17
N ARG A 33 -3.85 -13.28 -12.44
CA ARG A 33 -4.71 -13.80 -13.49
C ARG A 33 -6.19 -13.65 -13.15
N VAL A 34 -6.58 -12.41 -12.90
CA VAL A 34 -7.97 -12.04 -12.60
C VAL A 34 -8.39 -10.89 -13.51
N GLY A 35 -9.69 -10.71 -13.66
CA GLY A 35 -10.23 -9.57 -14.41
C GLY A 35 -10.25 -8.30 -13.57
N ALA A 36 -10.40 -7.16 -14.23
CA ALA A 36 -10.43 -5.86 -13.58
C ALA A 36 -11.53 -5.77 -12.52
N ASP A 37 -12.67 -6.42 -12.75
CA ASP A 37 -13.79 -6.39 -11.83
C ASP A 37 -13.46 -6.98 -10.46
N ALA A 38 -12.46 -7.85 -10.39
CA ALA A 38 -12.08 -8.50 -9.15
C ALA A 38 -11.16 -7.65 -8.29
N VAL A 39 -10.53 -6.62 -8.87
CA VAL A 39 -9.47 -5.84 -8.20
C VAL A 39 -10.04 -4.54 -7.64
N SER A 40 -9.71 -4.25 -6.39
CA SER A 40 -9.97 -2.94 -5.79
C SER A 40 -8.69 -2.40 -5.17
N VAL A 41 -8.50 -1.08 -5.27
CA VAL A 41 -7.29 -0.41 -4.75
C VAL A 41 -7.74 0.81 -3.96
N ALA A 42 -7.30 0.91 -2.71
CA ALA A 42 -7.51 2.07 -1.87
C ALA A 42 -6.16 2.73 -1.58
N ILE A 43 -6.15 4.05 -1.52
CA ILE A 43 -4.96 4.81 -1.12
C ILE A 43 -5.34 5.62 0.10
N GLN A 44 -4.61 5.39 1.20
CA GLN A 44 -4.83 6.07 2.47
C GLN A 44 -3.61 6.93 2.79
N GLU A 45 -3.85 8.19 3.07
CA GLU A 45 -2.78 9.12 3.42
C GLU A 45 -2.63 9.18 4.94
N VAL A 46 -1.40 8.98 5.41
CA VAL A 46 -1.05 9.00 6.83
C VAL A 46 0.11 9.96 7.02
N ASN A 47 -0.04 10.92 7.93
CA ASN A 47 1.00 11.90 8.22
C ASN A 47 2.25 11.22 8.78
N ALA A 48 3.41 11.82 8.51
CA ALA A 48 4.69 11.26 8.95
C ALA A 48 4.75 11.05 10.46
N LYS A 49 4.18 11.97 11.25
CA LYS A 49 4.20 11.87 12.71
C LYS A 49 3.37 10.68 13.22
N ASP A 50 2.36 10.27 12.46
CA ASP A 50 1.47 9.19 12.84
C ASP A 50 1.91 7.84 12.28
N TRP A 51 2.87 7.84 11.38
CA TRP A 51 3.31 6.64 10.67
C TRP A 51 3.76 5.51 11.61
N PRO A 52 4.60 5.78 12.63
CA PRO A 52 5.07 4.70 13.51
C PRO A 52 3.93 3.94 14.17
N GLU A 53 2.92 4.64 14.69
CA GLU A 53 1.86 4.00 15.45
C GLU A 53 0.72 3.49 14.57
N GLN A 54 0.45 4.15 13.43
CA GLN A 54 -0.66 3.76 12.57
C GLN A 54 -0.27 2.78 11.48
N VAL A 55 1.00 2.73 11.08
CA VAL A 55 1.45 1.88 9.98
C VAL A 55 2.56 0.93 10.39
N TYR A 56 3.68 1.47 10.89
CA TYR A 56 4.85 0.63 11.13
C TYR A 56 4.58 -0.44 12.18
N ARG A 57 4.02 -0.08 13.33
CA ARG A 57 3.74 -1.06 14.38
C ARG A 57 2.67 -2.08 13.96
N PRO A 58 1.47 -1.65 13.50
CA PRO A 58 0.45 -2.64 13.17
C PRO A 58 0.73 -3.42 11.90
N ASP A 59 1.19 -2.74 10.84
CA ASP A 59 1.28 -3.36 9.51
C ASP A 59 2.64 -3.99 9.23
N ASN A 60 3.73 -3.36 9.68
CA ASN A 60 5.07 -3.90 9.43
C ASN A 60 5.50 -4.86 10.54
N LEU A 61 5.49 -4.43 11.81
CA LEU A 61 5.87 -5.30 12.89
C LEU A 61 4.79 -6.32 13.23
N GLY A 62 3.52 -5.89 13.24
CA GLY A 62 2.41 -6.76 13.61
C GLY A 62 2.15 -7.88 12.62
N HIS A 63 2.55 -7.72 11.36
CA HIS A 63 2.36 -8.70 10.30
C HIS A 63 3.65 -8.97 9.55
N SER A 64 4.77 -9.02 10.26
CA SER A 64 6.09 -9.19 9.63
C SER A 64 6.21 -10.49 8.85
N ASP A 65 5.47 -11.52 9.22
CA ASP A 65 5.43 -12.80 8.51
C ASP A 65 4.75 -12.72 7.15
N GLN A 66 4.01 -11.65 6.88
CA GLN A 66 3.30 -11.43 5.61
C GLN A 66 4.07 -10.50 4.66
N LEU A 67 5.17 -9.91 5.10
CA LEU A 67 5.92 -8.96 4.28
C LEU A 67 6.78 -9.70 3.25
N TYR A 68 6.48 -9.50 1.98
CA TYR A 68 7.30 -9.99 0.88
C TYR A 68 8.44 -9.04 0.55
N LYS A 69 8.32 -7.78 0.96
CA LYS A 69 9.39 -6.80 0.89
C LYS A 69 9.38 -6.01 2.20
N LYS A 70 10.45 -6.14 2.95
CA LYS A 70 10.60 -5.43 4.21
C LYS A 70 11.02 -3.98 3.99
N PRO A 71 10.61 -3.05 4.87
CA PRO A 71 11.07 -1.68 4.78
C PRO A 71 12.56 -1.59 5.11
N GLY A 72 13.26 -0.68 4.42
CA GLY A 72 14.65 -0.40 4.69
C GLY A 72 14.86 0.66 5.76
N TYR A 73 13.84 0.97 6.56
CA TYR A 73 13.90 1.99 7.59
C TYR A 73 13.27 1.49 8.89
N ASN A 74 13.60 2.16 10.00
CA ASN A 74 12.98 1.88 11.29
C ASN A 74 12.66 3.22 11.97
N PRO A 75 11.41 3.68 11.95
CA PRO A 75 11.03 4.97 12.53
C PRO A 75 11.02 4.98 14.06
N LEU A 76 11.22 3.80 14.67
CA LEU A 76 11.26 3.66 16.12
C LEU A 76 12.68 3.70 16.68
N ALA A 77 13.67 3.72 15.80
CA ALA A 77 15.08 3.73 16.21
C ALA A 77 15.53 5.12 16.62
#